data_0cd3f4263768758c97018c532f16695c
#
_entry.id   0cd3f4263768758c97018c532f16695c
#
_cell.length_a   1.000
_cell.length_b   1.000
_cell.length_c   1.000
_cell.angle_alpha   90.00
_cell.angle_beta   90.00
_cell.angle_gamma   90.00
#
_symmetry.space_group_name_H-M   'P 1'
#
loop_
_entity.id
_entity.type
_entity.pdbx_description
1 polymer ?
#
loop_
_entity_poly.entity_id
_entity_poly.type
_entity_poly.pdbx_seq_one_letter_code
_entity_poly.pdbx_strand_id
1 'polypeptide(L)'
;VVLLKPDDIYYIKAELSETVIKTKDKEYLSSRKLYEFEELLKNRGFFRVHRSYLVNLAKIKEMRSVEQSKFLITFQDISDTIKTSRDGAKYLREYLNI
;
A
#
# COMPACT_ATOMS: atom_id res chain seq x y z
N VAL A 1 -23.20 3.78 4.98
CA VAL A 1 -22.05 3.00 5.53
C VAL A 1 -21.59 2.00 4.49
N VAL A 2 -20.31 2.03 4.19
CA VAL A 2 -19.73 1.08 3.23
C VAL A 2 -18.82 0.11 4.02
N LEU A 3 -19.03 -1.17 3.80
CA LEU A 3 -18.20 -2.21 4.41
C LEU A 3 -17.17 -2.66 3.39
N LEU A 4 -15.91 -2.33 3.64
CA LEU A 4 -14.80 -2.72 2.78
C LEU A 4 -14.11 -3.95 3.34
N LYS A 5 -13.89 -4.94 2.48
CA LYS A 5 -13.12 -6.13 2.86
C LYS A 5 -11.65 -5.84 2.58
N PRO A 6 -10.74 -6.24 3.46
CA PRO A 6 -9.31 -6.06 3.20
C PRO A 6 -8.88 -6.62 1.86
N ASP A 7 -9.47 -7.73 1.42
CA ASP A 7 -9.11 -8.36 0.15
C ASP A 7 -9.46 -7.51 -1.07
N ASP A 8 -10.33 -6.52 -0.93
CA ASP A 8 -10.70 -5.64 -2.03
C ASP A 8 -9.82 -4.39 -2.10
N ILE A 9 -8.98 -4.17 -1.12
CA ILE A 9 -8.15 -2.97 -1.02
C ILE A 9 -6.80 -3.21 -1.68
N TYR A 10 -6.41 -2.29 -2.57
CA TYR A 10 -5.11 -2.34 -3.23
C TYR A 10 -4.05 -1.62 -2.40
N TYR A 11 -4.35 -0.42 -1.97
CA TYR A 11 -3.46 0.34 -1.11
C TYR A 11 -4.26 1.42 -0.38
N ILE A 12 -3.63 1.97 0.64
CA ILE A 12 -4.18 3.08 1.40
C ILE A 12 -3.09 4.14 1.46
N LYS A 13 -3.43 5.39 1.14
CA LYS A 13 -2.45 6.47 1.16
C LYS A 13 -2.90 7.63 2.03
N ALA A 14 -1.94 8.26 2.69
CA ALA A 14 -2.17 9.50 3.42
C ALA A 14 -2.09 10.66 2.43
N GLU A 15 -3.07 11.54 2.44
CA GLU A 15 -3.13 12.67 1.53
C GLU A 15 -3.69 13.88 2.27
N LEU A 16 -2.80 14.85 2.57
CA LEU A 16 -3.16 16.02 3.37
C LEU A 16 -3.81 15.60 4.69
N SER A 17 -5.07 15.98 4.92
CA SER A 17 -5.77 15.69 6.17
C SER A 17 -6.61 14.42 6.10
N GLU A 18 -6.60 13.72 4.97
CA GLU A 18 -7.44 12.55 4.76
C GLU A 18 -6.61 11.34 4.36
N THR A 19 -7.24 10.17 4.48
CA THR A 19 -6.66 8.92 4.03
C THR A 19 -7.53 8.39 2.91
N VAL A 20 -6.90 7.93 1.83
CA VAL A 20 -7.59 7.44 0.64
C VAL A 20 -7.41 5.92 0.57
N ILE A 21 -8.52 5.21 0.47
CA ILE A 21 -8.54 3.75 0.36
C ILE A 21 -8.85 3.40 -1.08
N LYS A 22 -7.91 2.75 -1.78
CA LYS A 22 -8.08 2.40 -3.19
C LYS A 22 -8.57 0.98 -3.34
N THR A 23 -9.74 0.85 -3.98
CA THR A 23 -10.23 -0.45 -4.47
C THR A 23 -10.14 -0.45 -5.99
N LYS A 24 -10.55 -1.55 -6.63
CA LYS A 24 -10.45 -1.67 -8.09
C LYS A 24 -11.15 -0.53 -8.83
N ASP A 25 -12.36 -0.21 -8.43
CA ASP A 25 -13.21 0.72 -9.17
C ASP A 25 -13.41 2.07 -8.50
N LYS A 26 -13.03 2.21 -7.24
CA LYS A 26 -13.33 3.41 -6.45
C LYS A 26 -12.23 3.75 -5.49
N GLU A 27 -12.26 5.00 -5.04
CA GLU A 27 -11.49 5.47 -3.90
C GLU A 27 -12.47 5.90 -2.83
N TYR A 28 -12.13 5.58 -1.59
CA TYR A 28 -12.93 5.97 -0.43
C TYR A 28 -12.08 6.86 0.47
N LEU A 29 -12.70 7.85 1.08
CA LEU A 29 -12.01 8.77 1.97
C LEU A 29 -12.30 8.38 3.42
N SER A 30 -11.30 8.55 4.28
CA SER A 30 -11.43 8.28 5.70
C SER A 30 -10.68 9.35 6.49
N SER A 31 -11.21 9.72 7.64
CA SER A 31 -10.51 10.60 8.57
C SER A 31 -9.54 9.84 9.48
N ARG A 32 -9.57 8.50 9.43
CA ARG A 32 -8.66 7.66 10.20
C ARG A 32 -7.24 7.80 9.65
N LYS A 33 -6.26 7.88 10.52
CA LYS A 33 -4.87 8.05 10.11
C LYS A 33 -4.28 6.77 9.51
N LEU A 34 -3.26 6.91 8.68
CA LEU A 34 -2.65 5.76 8.03
C LEU A 34 -2.09 4.75 9.04
N TYR A 35 -1.48 5.23 10.13
CA TYR A 35 -0.94 4.32 11.15
C TYR A 35 -2.05 3.50 11.82
N GLU A 36 -3.26 4.05 11.89
CA GLU A 36 -4.40 3.30 12.45
C GLU A 36 -4.80 2.15 11.53
N PHE A 37 -4.80 2.40 10.21
CA PHE A 37 -5.05 1.33 9.24
C PHE A 37 -3.93 0.29 9.27
N GLU A 38 -2.70 0.73 9.43
CA GLU A 38 -1.57 -0.18 9.55
C GLU A 38 -1.78 -1.16 10.70
N GLU A 39 -2.23 -0.64 11.84
CA GLU A 39 -2.51 -1.48 13.01
C GLU A 39 -3.70 -2.41 12.78
N LEU A 40 -4.78 -1.88 12.21
CA LEU A 40 -6.00 -2.66 11.94
C LEU A 40 -5.74 -3.81 10.96
N LEU A 41 -4.84 -3.60 10.00
CA LEU A 41 -4.58 -4.57 8.92
C LEU A 41 -3.28 -5.33 9.14
N LYS A 42 -2.77 -5.29 10.34
CA LYS A 42 -1.46 -5.80 10.72
C LYS A 42 -1.19 -7.24 10.27
N ASN A 43 -2.12 -8.13 10.35
CA ASN A 43 -1.90 -9.52 9.99
C ASN A 43 -2.69 -9.92 8.74
N ARG A 44 -2.95 -8.94 7.87
CA ARG A 44 -3.75 -9.15 6.66
C ARG A 44 -2.94 -9.01 5.39
N GLY A 45 -1.60 -9.05 5.48
CA GLY A 45 -0.76 -8.93 4.29
C GLY A 45 -0.57 -7.51 3.79
N PHE A 46 -0.81 -6.51 4.61
CA PHE A 46 -0.52 -5.12 4.27
C PHE A 46 0.84 -4.73 4.81
N PHE A 47 1.55 -3.91 4.03
CA PHE A 47 2.91 -3.51 4.39
C PHE A 47 3.12 -2.03 4.11
N ARG A 48 3.76 -1.33 5.07
CA ARG A 48 4.08 0.09 4.93
C ARG A 48 5.32 0.22 4.06
N VAL A 49 5.14 0.65 2.80
CA VAL A 49 6.25 0.75 1.84
C VAL A 49 6.78 2.16 1.70
N HIS A 50 6.11 3.11 2.32
CA HIS A 50 6.45 4.52 2.25
C HIS A 50 5.72 5.19 3.41
N ARG A 51 6.21 6.34 3.88
CA ARG A 51 5.53 7.02 4.98
C ARG A 51 4.06 7.35 4.66
N SER A 52 3.74 7.44 3.38
CA SER A 52 2.38 7.79 2.93
C SER A 52 1.61 6.64 2.31
N TYR A 53 2.19 5.44 2.22
CA TYR A 53 1.53 4.33 1.54
C TYR A 53 1.59 3.03 2.31
N LEU A 54 0.42 2.40 2.42
CA LEU A 54 0.25 1.07 2.99
C LEU A 54 -0.32 0.20 1.87
N VAL A 55 0.38 -0.87 1.50
CA VAL A 55 0.08 -1.65 0.30
C VAL A 55 -0.34 -3.07 0.64
N ASN A 56 -1.37 -3.57 -0.03
CA ASN A 56 -1.78 -4.97 0.07
C ASN A 56 -0.87 -5.80 -0.83
N LEU A 57 -0.01 -6.60 -0.21
CA LEU A 57 0.97 -7.39 -0.95
C LEU A 57 0.32 -8.38 -1.92
N ALA A 58 -0.87 -8.90 -1.58
CA ALA A 58 -1.58 -9.84 -2.43
C ALA A 58 -2.06 -9.23 -3.75
N LYS A 59 -2.12 -7.91 -3.83
CA LYS A 59 -2.57 -7.20 -5.04
C LYS A 59 -1.43 -6.75 -5.94
N ILE A 60 -0.19 -6.97 -5.54
CA ILE A 60 0.97 -6.56 -6.31
C ILE A 60 1.14 -7.48 -7.52
N LYS A 61 1.32 -6.88 -8.69
CA LYS A 61 1.65 -7.62 -9.90
C LYS A 61 3.17 -7.76 -10.04
N GLU A 62 3.89 -6.66 -9.85
CA GLU A 62 5.33 -6.64 -10.05
C GLU A 62 5.97 -5.60 -9.14
N MET A 63 7.18 -5.91 -8.68
CA MET A 63 8.04 -4.94 -8.01
C MET A 63 9.32 -4.86 -8.81
N ARG A 64 9.60 -3.69 -9.39
CA ARG A 64 10.78 -3.48 -10.22
C ARG A 64 11.76 -2.56 -9.50
N SER A 65 13.02 -2.96 -9.46
CA SER A 65 14.06 -2.11 -8.87
C SER A 65 14.26 -0.87 -9.72
N VAL A 66 14.30 0.28 -9.07
CA VAL A 66 14.56 1.57 -9.71
C VAL A 66 15.67 2.27 -8.93
N GLU A 67 15.98 3.51 -9.31
CA GLU A 67 17.11 4.25 -8.73
C GLU A 67 17.06 4.30 -7.20
N GLN A 68 18.23 4.41 -6.58
CA GLN A 68 18.39 4.61 -5.14
C GLN A 68 17.81 3.47 -4.29
N SER A 69 17.88 2.25 -4.81
CA SER A 69 17.44 1.05 -4.07
C SER A 69 15.96 1.07 -3.72
N LYS A 70 15.15 1.73 -4.52
CA LYS A 70 13.70 1.75 -4.35
C LYS A 70 13.04 0.73 -5.26
N PHE A 71 11.78 0.42 -4.98
CA PHE A 71 10.94 -0.38 -5.87
C PHE A 71 9.85 0.48 -6.49
N LEU A 72 9.53 0.18 -7.75
CA LEU A 72 8.30 0.63 -8.38
C LEU A 72 7.33 -0.54 -8.35
N ILE A 73 6.20 -0.34 -7.68
CA ILE A 73 5.19 -1.38 -7.50
C ILE A 73 4.07 -1.16 -8.50
N THR A 74 3.70 -2.22 -9.22
CA THR A 74 2.52 -2.22 -10.08
C THR A 74 1.53 -3.23 -9.52
N PHE A 75 0.27 -3.09 -9.88
CA PHE A 75 -0.82 -3.86 -9.30
C PHE A 75 -1.57 -4.64 -10.36
N GLN A 76 -2.28 -5.69 -9.93
CA GLN A 76 -3.18 -6.46 -10.78
C GLN A 76 -4.41 -5.60 -11.05
N ASP A 77 -4.86 -5.60 -12.32
CA ASP A 77 -6.15 -5.04 -12.72
C ASP A 77 -6.35 -3.52 -12.52
N ILE A 78 -5.34 -2.79 -12.10
CA ILE A 78 -5.38 -1.32 -12.07
C ILE A 78 -4.07 -0.78 -12.61
N SER A 79 -4.09 0.46 -13.08
CA SER A 79 -2.90 1.08 -13.69
C SER A 79 -2.08 1.93 -12.72
N ASP A 80 -2.53 2.05 -11.48
CA ASP A 80 -1.82 2.83 -10.46
C ASP A 80 -0.43 2.23 -10.20
N THR A 81 0.52 3.09 -9.88
CA THR A 81 1.86 2.65 -9.48
C THR A 81 2.25 3.37 -8.19
N ILE A 82 3.09 2.73 -7.39
CA ILE A 82 3.62 3.30 -6.16
C ILE A 82 5.12 3.09 -6.12
N LYS A 83 5.86 4.16 -5.85
CA LYS A 83 7.30 4.06 -5.63
C LYS A 83 7.52 4.00 -4.12
N THR A 84 8.29 3.02 -3.66
CA THR A 84 8.62 2.90 -2.25
C THR A 84 9.63 3.97 -1.83
N SER A 85 9.76 4.19 -0.54
CA SER A 85 10.93 4.87 -0.01
C SER A 85 12.10 3.88 0.00
N ARG A 86 13.32 4.40 0.25
CA ARG A 86 14.50 3.52 0.38
C ARG A 86 14.34 2.58 1.56
N ASP A 87 13.88 3.12 2.70
CA ASP A 87 13.65 2.30 3.89
C ASP A 87 12.52 1.32 3.68
N GLY A 88 11.44 1.74 3.02
CA GLY A 88 10.35 0.85 2.69
C GLY A 88 10.80 -0.32 1.84
N ALA A 89 11.64 -0.04 0.84
CA ALA A 89 12.19 -1.10 -0.01
C ALA A 89 13.07 -2.07 0.79
N LYS A 90 13.90 -1.52 1.68
CA LYS A 90 14.77 -2.35 2.53
C LYS A 90 13.96 -3.29 3.39
N TYR A 91 12.96 -2.76 4.11
CA TYR A 91 12.14 -3.57 4.99
C TYR A 91 11.31 -4.58 4.21
N LEU A 92 10.84 -4.20 3.02
CA LEU A 92 10.07 -5.10 2.17
C LEU A 92 10.94 -6.27 1.69
N ARG A 93 12.20 -6.01 1.31
CA ARG A 93 13.13 -7.08 0.94
C ARG A 93 13.34 -8.04 2.11
N GLU A 94 13.52 -7.51 3.30
CA GLU A 94 13.71 -8.34 4.50
C GLU A 94 12.47 -9.18 4.77
N TYR A 95 11.31 -8.57 4.69
CA TYR A 95 10.05 -9.27 4.93
C TYR A 95 9.81 -10.39 3.92
N LEU A 96 10.10 -10.13 2.65
CA LEU A 96 9.91 -11.11 1.57
C LEU A 96 11.12 -12.03 1.40
N ASN A 97 12.20 -11.76 2.09
CA ASN A 97 13.43 -12.55 2.04
C ASN A 97 14.03 -12.60 0.62
N ILE A 98 14.11 -11.45 0.00
CA ILE A 98 14.66 -11.34 -1.36
C ILE A 98 15.85 -10.38 -1.43
#